data_83b995e5160ab4bdc83131c88db1cb3c
#
_entry.id   83b995e5160ab4bdc83131c88db1cb3c
#
_cell.length_a   1.000
_cell.length_b   1.000
_cell.length_c   1.000
_cell.angle_alpha   90.00
_cell.angle_beta   90.00
_cell.angle_gamma   90.00
#
_symmetry.space_group_name_H-M   'P 1'
#
loop_
_entity.id
_entity.type
_entity.pdbx_description
1 polymer ?
#
loop_
_entity_poly.entity_id
_entity_poly.type
_entity_poly.pdbx_seq_one_letter_code
_entity_poly.pdbx_strand_id
1 'polypeptide(L)'
;MLFRSLTEAVRRKPYSVILLDEIEKAHPDVFNILLQVLDDGRLTDGQGRVVSFKNAIIIMTSNVGSQFIREFAEHGDEKAMKQAIDGALRATFRPEFINRIDDVVVFNALNMTNIEPIVDLQLAEEIGRAHV
;
A
#
# COMPACT_ATOMS: atom_id res chain seq x y z
N MET A 1 6.07 4.69 -17.42
CA MET A 1 5.35 5.57 -16.53
C MET A 1 4.32 4.79 -15.72
N LEU A 2 4.13 5.17 -14.48
CA LEU A 2 3.27 4.41 -13.55
C LEU A 2 1.84 4.25 -14.05
N PHE A 3 1.23 5.35 -14.50
CA PHE A 3 -0.15 5.33 -14.99
C PHE A 3 -0.36 4.26 -16.07
N ARG A 4 0.51 4.26 -17.06
CA ARG A 4 0.42 3.31 -18.17
C ARG A 4 0.69 1.87 -17.70
N SER A 5 1.68 1.70 -16.82
CA SER A 5 2.02 0.38 -16.28
C SER A 5 0.87 -0.21 -15.47
N LEU A 6 0.22 0.60 -14.64
CA LEU A 6 -0.92 0.18 -13.83
C LEU A 6 -2.11 -0.21 -14.71
N THR A 7 -2.49 0.65 -15.65
CA THR A 7 -3.66 0.39 -16.49
C THR A 7 -3.45 -0.83 -17.37
N GLU A 8 -2.25 -1.00 -17.94
CA GLU A 8 -1.92 -2.17 -18.75
C GLU A 8 -1.97 -3.46 -17.93
N ALA A 9 -1.36 -3.47 -16.74
CA ALA A 9 -1.30 -4.65 -15.90
C ALA A 9 -2.70 -5.10 -15.48
N VAL A 10 -3.53 -4.16 -15.02
CA VAL A 10 -4.87 -4.49 -14.53
C VAL A 10 -5.82 -4.80 -15.69
N ARG A 11 -5.67 -4.14 -16.82
CA ARG A 11 -6.47 -4.45 -18.00
C ARG A 11 -6.26 -5.89 -18.44
N ARG A 12 -5.04 -6.37 -18.39
CA ARG A 12 -4.70 -7.74 -18.78
C ARG A 12 -5.11 -8.76 -17.74
N LYS A 13 -4.94 -8.41 -16.45
CA LYS A 13 -5.23 -9.30 -15.32
C LYS A 13 -5.99 -8.51 -14.26
N PRO A 14 -7.34 -8.48 -14.32
CA PRO A 14 -8.14 -7.69 -13.37
C PRO A 14 -7.99 -8.10 -11.91
N TYR A 15 -7.59 -9.33 -11.63
CA TYR A 15 -7.37 -9.83 -10.28
C TYR A 15 -5.88 -9.73 -9.87
N SER A 16 -5.24 -8.61 -10.20
CA SER A 16 -3.82 -8.39 -9.91
C SER A 16 -3.59 -7.93 -8.48
N VAL A 17 -2.39 -8.26 -7.95
CA VAL A 17 -1.86 -7.67 -6.74
C VAL A 17 -0.81 -6.64 -7.15
N ILE A 18 -1.01 -5.40 -6.76
CA ILE A 18 -0.12 -4.28 -7.10
C ILE A 18 0.66 -3.91 -5.86
N LEU A 19 1.98 -3.94 -5.94
CA LEU A 19 2.86 -3.55 -4.84
C LEU A 19 3.53 -2.22 -5.18
N LEU A 20 3.33 -1.22 -4.33
CA LEU A 20 3.96 0.08 -4.43
C LEU A 20 4.86 0.29 -3.21
N ASP A 21 6.15 0.20 -3.44
CA ASP A 21 7.15 0.27 -2.38
C ASP A 21 7.56 1.71 -2.09
N GLU A 22 7.81 2.02 -0.82
CA GLU A 22 8.28 3.32 -0.37
C GLU A 22 7.37 4.47 -0.87
N ILE A 23 6.09 4.37 -0.57
CA ILE A 23 5.08 5.29 -1.11
C ILE A 23 5.32 6.76 -0.70
N GLU A 24 5.98 7.01 0.46
CA GLU A 24 6.30 8.36 0.90
C GLU A 24 7.27 9.09 -0.03
N LYS A 25 8.01 8.34 -0.86
CA LYS A 25 8.96 8.90 -1.82
C LYS A 25 8.36 9.13 -3.21
N ALA A 26 7.09 8.81 -3.38
CA ALA A 26 6.45 8.91 -4.69
C ALA A 26 6.21 10.37 -5.09
N HIS A 27 6.27 10.61 -6.40
CA HIS A 27 5.94 11.92 -6.95
C HIS A 27 4.47 12.27 -6.68
N PRO A 28 4.13 13.56 -6.46
CA PRO A 28 2.74 13.96 -6.24
C PRO A 28 1.75 13.46 -7.30
N ASP A 29 2.16 13.33 -8.55
CA ASP A 29 1.31 12.81 -9.62
C ASP A 29 0.88 11.36 -9.37
N VAL A 30 1.73 10.58 -8.70
CA VAL A 30 1.42 9.21 -8.32
C VAL A 30 0.26 9.19 -7.33
N PHE A 31 0.26 10.10 -6.36
CA PHE A 31 -0.81 10.20 -5.37
C PHE A 31 -2.13 10.57 -6.03
N ASN A 32 -2.11 11.44 -7.04
CA ASN A 32 -3.33 11.82 -7.75
C ASN A 32 -3.93 10.62 -8.50
N ILE A 33 -3.10 9.81 -9.12
CA ILE A 33 -3.54 8.58 -9.78
C ILE A 33 -4.13 7.59 -8.76
N LEU A 34 -3.45 7.41 -7.64
CA LEU A 34 -3.90 6.50 -6.59
C LEU A 34 -5.23 6.98 -5.98
N LEU A 35 -5.38 8.27 -5.75
CA LEU A 35 -6.64 8.82 -5.25
C LEU A 35 -7.78 8.52 -6.18
N GLN A 36 -7.57 8.65 -7.48
CA GLN A 36 -8.60 8.34 -8.46
C GLN A 36 -8.98 6.86 -8.41
N VAL A 37 -7.99 5.97 -8.32
CA VAL A 37 -8.23 4.53 -8.19
C VAL A 37 -8.98 4.20 -6.91
N LEU A 38 -8.56 4.79 -5.79
CA LEU A 38 -9.17 4.53 -4.48
C LEU A 38 -10.59 5.09 -4.39
N ASP A 39 -10.86 6.23 -5.03
CA ASP A 39 -12.18 6.85 -5.01
C ASP A 39 -13.15 6.21 -6.01
N ASP A 40 -12.70 6.04 -7.25
CA ASP A 40 -13.57 5.63 -8.35
C ASP A 40 -13.51 4.14 -8.64
N GLY A 41 -12.43 3.48 -8.20
CA GLY A 41 -12.20 2.07 -8.50
C GLY A 41 -11.87 1.83 -9.97
N ARG A 42 -11.47 2.87 -10.70
CA ARG A 42 -11.18 2.78 -12.13
C ARG A 42 -10.30 3.93 -12.59
N LEU A 43 -9.61 3.69 -13.69
CA LEU A 43 -8.85 4.71 -14.42
C LEU A 43 -9.24 4.63 -15.89
N THR A 44 -9.21 5.77 -16.57
CA THR A 44 -9.35 5.82 -18.03
C THR A 44 -7.96 5.92 -18.63
N ASP A 45 -7.61 4.99 -19.54
CA ASP A 45 -6.28 4.98 -20.15
C ASP A 45 -6.15 6.04 -21.27
N GLY A 46 -4.96 6.14 -21.86
CA GLY A 46 -4.69 7.12 -22.91
C GLY A 46 -5.47 6.90 -24.20
N GLN A 47 -6.12 5.76 -24.34
CA GLN A 47 -6.95 5.43 -25.50
C GLN A 47 -8.44 5.56 -25.21
N GLY A 48 -8.80 6.11 -24.05
CA GLY A 48 -10.19 6.29 -23.64
C GLY A 48 -10.84 5.06 -23.05
N ARG A 49 -10.10 3.97 -22.85
CA ARG A 49 -10.65 2.76 -22.25
C ARG A 49 -10.69 2.88 -20.74
N VAL A 50 -11.81 2.45 -20.15
CA VAL A 50 -11.96 2.42 -18.69
C VAL A 50 -11.42 1.11 -18.15
N VAL A 51 -10.49 1.19 -17.20
CA VAL A 51 -9.88 0.01 -16.56
C VAL A 51 -10.37 -0.06 -15.13
N SER A 52 -11.05 -1.17 -14.77
CA SER A 52 -11.57 -1.36 -13.41
C SER A 52 -10.50 -1.93 -12.50
N PHE A 53 -10.35 -1.34 -11.31
CA PHE A 53 -9.46 -1.81 -10.25
C PHE A 53 -10.23 -2.49 -9.09
N LYS A 54 -11.52 -2.76 -9.28
CA LYS A 54 -12.36 -3.29 -8.20
C LYS A 54 -11.92 -4.65 -7.70
N ASN A 55 -11.31 -5.45 -8.56
CA ASN A 55 -10.83 -6.78 -8.20
C ASN A 55 -9.33 -6.83 -7.96
N ALA A 56 -8.64 -5.69 -8.00
CA ALA A 56 -7.22 -5.60 -7.73
C ALA A 56 -6.98 -5.32 -6.24
N ILE A 57 -5.85 -5.83 -5.74
CA ILE A 57 -5.39 -5.55 -4.39
C ILE A 57 -4.17 -4.62 -4.51
N ILE A 58 -4.20 -3.50 -3.82
CA ILE A 58 -3.09 -2.56 -3.81
C ILE A 58 -2.44 -2.61 -2.44
N ILE A 59 -1.15 -2.94 -2.43
CA ILE A 59 -0.33 -2.99 -1.23
C ILE A 59 0.72 -1.89 -1.34
N MET A 60 0.78 -1.04 -0.33
CA MET A 60 1.75 0.06 -0.27
C MET A 60 2.63 -0.12 0.95
N THR A 61 3.93 0.06 0.78
CA THR A 61 4.87 0.01 1.90
C THR A 61 5.40 1.40 2.20
N SER A 62 5.77 1.64 3.45
CA SER A 62 6.29 2.92 3.90
C SER A 62 7.16 2.74 5.14
N ASN A 63 8.19 3.60 5.25
CA ASN A 63 9.00 3.70 6.46
C ASN A 63 8.52 4.80 7.41
N VAL A 64 7.42 5.47 7.07
CA VAL A 64 6.89 6.54 7.91
C VAL A 64 6.55 5.99 9.30
N GLY A 65 7.09 6.62 10.34
CA GLY A 65 6.84 6.19 11.71
C GLY A 65 7.74 5.07 12.21
N SER A 66 8.73 4.64 11.42
CA SER A 66 9.60 3.53 11.82
C SER A 66 10.36 3.80 13.12
N GLN A 67 10.70 5.05 13.40
CA GLN A 67 11.34 5.41 14.66
C GLN A 67 10.45 5.11 15.86
N PHE A 68 9.15 5.25 15.74
CA PHE A 68 8.21 4.93 16.81
C PHE A 68 8.10 3.42 17.05
N ILE A 69 8.21 2.64 15.98
CA ILE A 69 8.22 1.19 16.10
C ILE A 69 9.40 0.74 16.95
N ARG A 70 10.60 1.27 16.68
CA ARG A 70 11.79 0.94 17.45
C ARG A 70 11.69 1.43 18.90
N GLU A 71 11.19 2.64 19.08
CA GLU A 71 11.08 3.29 20.38
C GLU A 71 10.09 2.56 21.30
N PHE A 72 8.91 2.25 20.80
CA PHE A 72 7.85 1.62 21.59
C PHE A 72 7.94 0.11 21.68
N ALA A 73 8.69 -0.54 20.78
CA ALA A 73 8.89 -1.99 20.84
C ALA A 73 9.54 -2.42 22.14
N GLU A 74 10.43 -1.60 22.69
CA GLU A 74 11.13 -1.86 23.95
C GLU A 74 10.21 -1.72 25.17
N HIS A 75 9.16 -0.91 25.06
CA HIS A 75 8.28 -0.59 26.18
C HIS A 75 6.96 -1.37 26.16
N GLY A 76 6.68 -2.10 25.09
CA GLY A 76 5.50 -2.95 25.00
C GLY A 76 4.17 -2.24 24.91
N ASP A 77 4.15 -0.93 24.70
CA ASP A 77 2.91 -0.14 24.60
C ASP A 77 2.46 -0.03 23.13
N GLU A 78 1.73 -1.05 22.68
CA GLU A 78 1.26 -1.12 21.30
C GLU A 78 0.25 -0.01 20.96
N LYS A 79 -0.57 0.36 21.93
CA LYS A 79 -1.58 1.40 21.70
C LYS A 79 -0.94 2.76 21.44
N ALA A 80 0.05 3.12 22.27
CA ALA A 80 0.78 4.38 22.09
C ALA A 80 1.58 4.35 20.79
N MET A 81 2.15 3.21 20.43
CA MET A 81 2.87 3.06 19.17
C MET A 81 1.96 3.29 17.97
N LYS A 82 0.77 2.68 17.99
CA LYS A 82 -0.20 2.85 16.89
C LYS A 82 -0.66 4.29 16.76
N GLN A 83 -0.87 4.98 17.88
CA GLN A 83 -1.26 6.40 17.87
C GLN A 83 -0.14 7.27 17.30
N ALA A 84 1.11 6.99 17.66
CA ALA A 84 2.25 7.74 17.14
C ALA A 84 2.43 7.51 15.65
N ILE A 85 2.27 6.29 15.17
CA ILE A 85 2.36 5.96 13.76
C ILE A 85 1.22 6.62 12.98
N ASP A 86 0.01 6.58 13.50
CA ASP A 86 -1.14 7.24 12.86
C ASP A 86 -0.90 8.73 12.72
N GLY A 87 -0.35 9.37 13.75
CA GLY A 87 0.02 10.78 13.70
C GLY A 87 1.08 11.07 12.64
N ALA A 88 2.09 10.20 12.52
CA ALA A 88 3.13 10.34 11.52
C ALA A 88 2.57 10.20 10.09
N LEU A 89 1.66 9.25 9.89
CA LEU A 89 1.01 9.06 8.60
C LEU A 89 0.18 10.28 8.21
N ARG A 90 -0.57 10.83 9.15
CA ARG A 90 -1.41 12.02 8.91
C ARG A 90 -0.57 13.28 8.65
N ALA A 91 0.63 13.34 9.22
CA ALA A 91 1.56 14.45 8.96
C ALA A 91 2.23 14.33 7.59
N THR A 92 2.40 13.12 7.08
CA THR A 92 3.11 12.85 5.83
C THR A 92 2.19 12.81 4.61
N PHE A 93 1.02 12.20 4.76
CA PHE A 93 0.08 12.00 3.67
C PHE A 93 -1.18 12.84 3.84
N ARG A 94 -1.82 13.17 2.73
CA ARG A 94 -3.06 13.95 2.76
C ARG A 94 -4.19 13.16 3.41
N PRO A 95 -5.11 13.83 4.13
CA PRO A 95 -6.24 13.15 4.78
C PRO A 95 -7.08 12.34 3.80
N GLU A 96 -7.34 12.84 2.60
CA GLU A 96 -8.13 12.14 1.61
C GLU A 96 -7.47 10.83 1.16
N PHE A 97 -6.13 10.78 1.17
CA PHE A 97 -5.40 9.56 0.85
C PHE A 97 -5.50 8.54 2.01
N ILE A 98 -5.24 9.00 3.23
CA ILE A 98 -5.26 8.13 4.43
C ILE A 98 -6.66 7.56 4.65
N ASN A 99 -7.70 8.36 4.44
CA ASN A 99 -9.08 7.93 4.67
C ASN A 99 -9.57 6.87 3.68
N ARG A 100 -8.86 6.70 2.57
CA ARG A 100 -9.21 5.68 1.56
C ARG A 100 -8.47 4.37 1.73
N ILE A 101 -7.52 4.31 2.66
CA ILE A 101 -6.79 3.08 2.95
C ILE A 101 -7.66 2.19 3.83
N ASP A 102 -7.87 0.95 3.41
CA ASP A 102 -8.73 0.02 4.11
C ASP A 102 -8.13 -0.47 5.41
N ASP A 103 -6.82 -0.73 5.42
CA ASP A 103 -6.15 -1.28 6.59
C ASP A 103 -4.68 -0.87 6.61
N VAL A 104 -4.17 -0.58 7.81
CA VAL A 104 -2.77 -0.25 8.05
C VAL A 104 -2.17 -1.33 8.94
N VAL A 105 -1.19 -2.05 8.41
CA VAL A 105 -0.51 -3.12 9.13
C VAL A 105 0.88 -2.65 9.53
N VAL A 106 1.20 -2.78 10.80
CA VAL A 106 2.48 -2.36 11.35
C VAL A 106 3.35 -3.60 11.56
N PHE A 107 4.52 -3.60 10.90
CA PHE A 107 5.52 -4.64 11.10
C PHE A 107 6.59 -4.11 12.04
N ASN A 108 6.78 -4.78 13.17
CA ASN A 108 7.85 -4.47 14.11
C ASN A 108 8.82 -5.65 14.21
N ALA A 109 9.95 -5.45 14.90
CA ALA A 109 10.99 -6.46 14.99
C ALA A 109 10.49 -7.79 15.58
N LEU A 110 9.63 -7.74 16.59
CA LEU A 110 9.05 -8.93 17.20
C LEU A 110 8.11 -9.66 16.26
N ASN A 111 7.23 -8.93 15.61
CA ASN A 111 6.28 -9.51 14.67
C ASN A 111 6.99 -10.08 13.45
N MET A 112 8.00 -9.39 12.94
CA MET A 112 8.76 -9.85 11.79
C MET A 112 9.50 -11.15 12.07
N THR A 113 10.04 -11.30 13.28
CA THR A 113 10.75 -12.53 13.68
C THR A 113 9.81 -13.73 13.68
N ASN A 114 8.57 -13.55 14.08
CA ASN A 114 7.61 -14.63 14.26
C ASN A 114 6.78 -14.95 13.02
N ILE A 115 6.42 -13.93 12.23
CA ILE A 115 5.46 -14.09 11.11
C ILE A 115 6.09 -13.86 9.74
N GLU A 116 7.31 -13.37 9.65
CA GLU A 116 7.95 -13.05 8.37
C GLU A 116 7.93 -14.23 7.38
N PRO A 117 8.28 -15.46 7.77
CA PRO A 117 8.23 -16.59 6.83
C PRO A 117 6.83 -16.82 6.25
N ILE A 118 5.79 -16.62 7.06
CA ILE A 118 4.40 -16.80 6.63
C ILE A 118 4.02 -15.69 5.65
N VAL A 119 4.38 -14.45 5.97
CA VAL A 119 4.09 -13.30 5.12
C VAL A 119 4.79 -13.44 3.77
N ASP A 120 6.07 -13.81 3.77
CA ASP A 120 6.83 -14.00 2.55
C ASP A 120 6.22 -15.08 1.66
N LEU A 121 5.81 -16.19 2.26
CA LEU A 121 5.18 -17.28 1.54
C LEU A 121 3.87 -16.83 0.88
N GLN A 122 3.03 -16.12 1.62
CA GLN A 122 1.75 -15.61 1.10
C GLN A 122 1.95 -14.62 -0.04
N LEU A 123 2.90 -13.70 0.12
CA LEU A 123 3.21 -12.73 -0.92
C LEU A 123 3.73 -13.41 -2.18
N ALA A 124 4.59 -14.41 -2.03
CA ALA A 124 5.11 -15.18 -3.15
C ALA A 124 3.99 -15.89 -3.92
N GLU A 125 3.03 -16.48 -3.21
CA GLU A 125 1.89 -17.12 -3.84
C GLU A 125 1.01 -16.12 -4.60
N GLU A 126 0.71 -14.99 -4.00
CA GLU A 126 -0.12 -13.96 -4.63
C GLU A 126 0.57 -13.34 -5.84
N ILE A 127 1.86 -13.08 -5.76
CA ILE A 127 2.64 -12.58 -6.89
C ILE A 127 2.69 -13.64 -8.00
N GLY A 128 2.88 -14.91 -7.65
CA GLY A 128 2.85 -16.01 -8.61
C GLY A 128 1.53 -16.09 -9.35
N ARG A 129 0.42 -15.95 -8.64
CA ARG A 129 -0.91 -15.93 -9.24
C ARG A 129 -1.11 -14.72 -10.15
N ALA A 130 -0.60 -13.57 -9.77
CA ALA A 130 -0.72 -12.36 -10.56
C ALA A 130 0.08 -12.44 -11.86
N HIS A 131 1.16 -13.21 -11.89
CA HIS A 131 2.02 -13.36 -13.07
C HIS A 131 1.64 -14.53 -13.96
N VAL A 132 0.85 -15.44 -13.47
CA VAL A 132 0.33 -16.55 -14.25
C VAL A 132 -0.95 -16.14 -14.97
#